data_731747008becdb22017d80cf7c477bec
#
_entry.id   731747008becdb22017d80cf7c477bec
#
_cell.length_a   1.000
_cell.length_b   1.000
_cell.length_c   1.000
_cell.angle_alpha   90.00
_cell.angle_beta   90.00
_cell.angle_gamma   90.00
#
_symmetry.space_group_name_H-M   'P 1'
#
loop_
_entity.id
_entity.type
_entity.pdbx_description
1 polymer ?
#
loop_
_entity_poly.entity_id
_entity_poly.type
_entity_poly.pdbx_seq_one_letter_code
_entity_poly.pdbx_strand_id
1 'polypeptide(L)'
;MKGKKKVIIGIIAAVVVVGIVVAVVLGMRRGKSDKTINVGNATESDEMSSWRTDGHRVAKAESGYYYLDWSDTDSTTMLMYLDDSTHKIIPVCAKAECKHNSSDCNAVLDSSYDNSPLHYYKGSLYVVKVEGGMAKLERIAKDGSSREDVADLFASDDGTVSLVFHDDCVYAYDRIGHMGAVESKDTDKVVIVKAELANGKTSEVFSYEGANNAINEARSFGDKLFFLINHNSIDKETLTADVNYKLYCYD
;
A
#
# COMPACT_ATOMS: atom_id res chain seq x y z
N MET A 1 -48.83 54.02 -30.32
CA MET A 1 -47.42 53.81 -29.89
C MET A 1 -47.24 52.89 -28.63
N LYS A 2 -48.26 52.72 -27.76
CA LYS A 2 -48.12 51.88 -26.51
C LYS A 2 -48.04 50.37 -26.75
N GLY A 3 -48.61 49.83 -27.86
CA GLY A 3 -48.56 48.38 -28.14
C GLY A 3 -47.16 47.86 -28.59
N LYS A 4 -46.45 48.63 -29.42
CA LYS A 4 -45.12 48.22 -29.93
C LYS A 4 -44.01 48.13 -28.83
N LYS A 5 -44.13 48.98 -27.78
CA LYS A 5 -43.16 48.89 -26.63
C LYS A 5 -43.36 47.64 -25.80
N LYS A 6 -44.62 47.17 -25.59
CA LYS A 6 -44.89 45.94 -24.83
C LYS A 6 -44.39 44.69 -25.56
N VAL A 7 -44.50 44.65 -26.90
CA VAL A 7 -44.03 43.55 -27.72
C VAL A 7 -42.50 43.48 -27.69
N ILE A 8 -41.80 44.61 -27.79
CA ILE A 8 -40.33 44.68 -27.74
C ILE A 8 -39.81 44.21 -26.36
N ILE A 9 -40.44 44.63 -25.27
CA ILE A 9 -40.08 44.22 -23.91
C ILE A 9 -40.27 42.69 -23.74
N GLY A 10 -41.36 42.13 -24.29
CA GLY A 10 -41.62 40.68 -24.26
C GLY A 10 -40.56 39.88 -25.03
N ILE A 11 -40.11 40.35 -26.19
CA ILE A 11 -39.04 39.72 -26.99
C ILE A 11 -37.71 39.77 -26.27
N ILE A 12 -37.34 40.90 -25.68
CA ILE A 12 -36.09 41.03 -24.91
C ILE A 12 -36.09 40.09 -23.69
N ALA A 13 -37.22 40.01 -22.96
CA ALA A 13 -37.33 39.10 -21.83
C ALA A 13 -37.20 37.63 -22.26
N ALA A 14 -37.79 37.23 -23.37
CA ALA A 14 -37.68 35.88 -23.91
C ALA A 14 -36.22 35.53 -24.33
N VAL A 15 -35.50 36.46 -24.98
CA VAL A 15 -34.12 36.27 -25.38
C VAL A 15 -33.20 36.15 -24.16
N VAL A 16 -33.43 36.93 -23.11
CA VAL A 16 -32.65 36.84 -21.87
C VAL A 16 -32.89 35.51 -21.18
N VAL A 17 -34.13 35.04 -21.08
CA VAL A 17 -34.44 33.73 -20.49
C VAL A 17 -33.77 32.57 -21.27
N VAL A 18 -33.87 32.59 -22.60
CA VAL A 18 -33.19 31.59 -23.45
C VAL A 18 -31.67 31.65 -23.28
N GLY A 19 -31.10 32.86 -23.20
CA GLY A 19 -29.68 33.04 -22.96
C GLY A 19 -29.21 32.45 -21.60
N ILE A 20 -30.00 32.65 -20.54
CA ILE A 20 -29.73 32.09 -19.22
C ILE A 20 -29.84 30.55 -19.25
N VAL A 21 -30.86 29.98 -19.87
CA VAL A 21 -31.05 28.52 -19.98
C VAL A 21 -29.89 27.89 -20.76
N VAL A 22 -29.46 28.50 -21.86
CA VAL A 22 -28.33 28.02 -22.65
C VAL A 22 -27.03 28.12 -21.85
N ALA A 23 -26.81 29.20 -21.10
CA ALA A 23 -25.63 29.36 -20.23
C ALA A 23 -25.60 28.32 -19.10
N VAL A 24 -26.73 28.01 -18.50
CA VAL A 24 -26.88 26.98 -17.45
C VAL A 24 -26.60 25.58 -18.03
N VAL A 25 -27.20 25.26 -19.20
CA VAL A 25 -26.96 23.96 -19.85
C VAL A 25 -25.52 23.79 -20.32
N LEU A 26 -24.90 24.87 -20.84
CA LEU A 26 -23.48 24.84 -21.21
C LEU A 26 -22.58 24.80 -19.98
N GLY A 27 -22.94 25.43 -18.87
CA GLY A 27 -22.27 25.37 -17.59
C GLY A 27 -22.36 23.97 -16.98
N MET A 28 -23.53 23.32 -17.04
CA MET A 28 -23.71 21.93 -16.59
C MET A 28 -22.92 20.91 -17.47
N ARG A 29 -22.74 21.19 -18.76
CA ARG A 29 -21.91 20.36 -19.65
C ARG A 29 -20.42 20.54 -19.44
N ARG A 30 -19.97 21.70 -18.93
CA ARG A 30 -18.56 21.91 -18.57
C ARG A 30 -18.12 21.27 -17.26
N GLY A 31 -19.04 20.74 -16.47
CA GLY A 31 -18.77 20.13 -15.16
C GLY A 31 -18.40 18.65 -15.19
N LYS A 32 -18.38 17.98 -16.35
CA LYS A 32 -17.80 16.65 -16.50
C LYS A 32 -16.51 16.75 -17.32
N SER A 33 -15.48 17.24 -16.69
CA SER A 33 -14.15 16.80 -17.06
C SER A 33 -14.08 15.32 -16.68
N ASP A 34 -14.32 14.44 -17.64
CA ASP A 34 -13.78 13.09 -17.56
C ASP A 34 -12.27 13.29 -17.49
N LYS A 35 -11.74 13.40 -16.27
CA LYS A 35 -10.32 13.28 -16.03
C LYS A 35 -9.97 11.84 -16.36
N THR A 36 -9.65 11.59 -17.61
CA THR A 36 -9.04 10.33 -18.01
C THR A 36 -7.73 10.26 -17.25
N ILE A 37 -7.63 9.37 -16.28
CA ILE A 37 -6.37 9.10 -15.60
C ILE A 37 -5.47 8.48 -16.65
N ASN A 38 -4.37 9.16 -16.97
CA ASN A 38 -3.31 8.57 -17.76
C ASN A 38 -2.45 7.72 -16.81
N VAL A 39 -2.54 6.41 -16.94
CA VAL A 39 -1.74 5.46 -16.14
C VAL A 39 -0.40 5.14 -16.80
N GLY A 40 0.04 5.92 -17.74
CA GLY A 40 1.32 5.70 -18.43
C GLY A 40 1.35 4.38 -19.20
N ASN A 41 2.43 3.65 -19.10
CA ASN A 41 2.57 2.36 -19.76
C ASN A 41 1.90 1.24 -18.94
N ALA A 42 0.58 1.11 -19.08
CA ALA A 42 -0.26 0.24 -18.27
C ALA A 42 0.09 -1.27 -18.32
N THR A 43 1.02 -1.67 -19.19
CA THR A 43 1.49 -3.06 -19.28
C THR A 43 2.64 -3.37 -18.33
N GLU A 44 3.24 -2.33 -17.71
CA GLU A 44 4.34 -2.47 -16.78
C GLU A 44 3.85 -2.18 -15.36
N SER A 45 4.08 -3.12 -14.48
CA SER A 45 3.88 -2.99 -13.05
C SER A 45 5.24 -3.12 -12.36
N ASP A 46 5.54 -2.23 -11.46
CA ASP A 46 6.83 -2.20 -10.79
C ASP A 46 7.00 -3.39 -9.85
N GLU A 47 5.92 -3.83 -9.24
CA GLU A 47 5.90 -4.99 -8.39
C GLU A 47 4.69 -5.89 -8.67
N MET A 48 4.98 -7.15 -8.96
CA MET A 48 3.98 -8.18 -9.25
C MET A 48 3.88 -9.24 -8.16
N SER A 49 4.58 -9.07 -7.05
CA SER A 49 4.83 -10.15 -6.11
C SER A 49 3.57 -10.64 -5.42
N SER A 50 2.51 -9.85 -5.39
CA SER A 50 1.28 -10.35 -4.81
C SER A 50 0.04 -9.51 -5.09
N TRP A 51 -1.06 -10.20 -5.19
CA TRP A 51 -2.39 -9.63 -5.32
C TRP A 51 -3.16 -9.57 -3.99
N ARG A 52 -2.56 -10.06 -2.90
CA ARG A 52 -3.08 -9.96 -1.53
C ARG A 52 -2.02 -9.37 -0.63
N THR A 53 -2.41 -8.46 0.22
CA THR A 53 -1.53 -7.72 1.11
C THR A 53 -1.31 -8.42 2.46
N ASP A 54 -2.00 -9.52 2.72
CA ASP A 54 -2.00 -10.18 3.99
C ASP A 54 -0.90 -11.26 4.08
N GLY A 55 0.18 -10.90 4.73
CA GLY A 55 1.20 -11.84 5.20
C GLY A 55 1.95 -12.57 4.10
N HIS A 56 2.46 -11.85 3.11
CA HIS A 56 3.28 -12.45 2.06
C HIS A 56 4.54 -13.04 2.64
N ARG A 57 4.57 -14.34 2.69
CA ARG A 57 5.74 -15.12 3.13
C ARG A 57 6.46 -15.79 1.97
N VAL A 58 6.06 -15.52 0.73
CA VAL A 58 6.65 -16.08 -0.50
C VAL A 58 6.85 -14.96 -1.52
N ALA A 59 8.06 -14.86 -2.06
CA ALA A 59 8.42 -13.91 -3.09
C ALA A 59 9.04 -14.63 -4.30
N LYS A 60 8.53 -14.34 -5.52
CA LYS A 60 9.09 -14.85 -6.77
C LYS A 60 10.34 -14.07 -7.15
N ALA A 61 11.40 -14.76 -7.51
CA ALA A 61 12.62 -14.22 -8.12
C ALA A 61 12.83 -14.78 -9.52
N GLU A 62 13.93 -14.42 -10.19
CA GLU A 62 14.20 -14.77 -11.59
C GLU A 62 14.26 -16.30 -11.82
N SER A 63 14.79 -17.05 -10.86
CA SER A 63 15.08 -18.50 -11.01
C SER A 63 14.56 -19.34 -9.85
N GLY A 64 13.61 -18.82 -9.08
CA GLY A 64 13.04 -19.57 -7.95
C GLY A 64 12.16 -18.71 -7.06
N TYR A 65 11.98 -19.18 -5.86
CA TYR A 65 11.12 -18.55 -4.85
C TYR A 65 11.88 -18.44 -3.53
N TYR A 66 11.81 -17.26 -2.93
CA TYR A 66 12.15 -17.07 -1.52
C TYR A 66 10.90 -17.23 -0.67
N TYR A 67 11.04 -17.81 0.52
CA TYR A 67 9.93 -17.93 1.44
C TYR A 67 10.41 -17.95 2.90
N LEU A 68 9.48 -17.59 3.79
CA LEU A 68 9.68 -17.62 5.22
C LEU A 68 9.07 -18.90 5.77
N ASP A 69 9.90 -19.78 6.28
CA ASP A 69 9.55 -21.06 6.90
C ASP A 69 9.51 -20.91 8.41
N TRP A 70 8.36 -21.14 9.00
CA TRP A 70 8.17 -21.01 10.45
C TRP A 70 8.45 -22.32 11.15
N SER A 71 9.27 -22.26 12.23
CA SER A 71 9.51 -23.39 13.13
C SER A 71 8.66 -23.25 14.39
N ASP A 72 7.72 -24.20 14.58
CA ASP A 72 6.91 -24.25 15.81
C ASP A 72 7.72 -24.65 17.05
N THR A 73 8.92 -25.21 16.86
CA THR A 73 9.73 -25.77 17.94
C THR A 73 10.51 -24.71 18.70
N ASP A 74 11.03 -23.72 18.02
CA ASP A 74 11.92 -22.69 18.59
C ASP A 74 11.45 -21.27 18.33
N SER A 75 10.25 -21.11 17.76
CA SER A 75 9.64 -19.82 17.45
C SER A 75 10.58 -18.94 16.60
N THR A 76 11.27 -19.57 15.65
CA THR A 76 12.12 -18.86 14.70
C THR A 76 11.57 -18.98 13.29
N THR A 77 11.85 -17.99 12.46
CA THR A 77 11.56 -18.02 11.04
C THR A 77 12.86 -18.22 10.28
N MET A 78 12.84 -19.10 9.29
CA MET A 78 13.97 -19.36 8.41
C MET A 78 13.69 -18.78 7.03
N LEU A 79 14.57 -17.93 6.52
CA LEU A 79 14.52 -17.45 5.13
C LEU A 79 15.12 -18.53 4.22
N MET A 80 14.28 -19.07 3.35
CA MET A 80 14.59 -20.19 2.46
C MET A 80 14.50 -19.80 1.00
N TYR A 81 15.24 -20.51 0.15
CA TYR A 81 15.16 -20.39 -1.31
C TYR A 81 14.88 -21.74 -1.95
N LEU A 82 13.88 -21.78 -2.82
CA LEU A 82 13.55 -22.91 -3.70
C LEU A 82 14.00 -22.60 -5.11
N ASP A 83 14.95 -23.36 -5.65
CA ASP A 83 15.41 -23.23 -7.03
C ASP A 83 14.46 -23.92 -8.02
N ASP A 84 14.00 -23.21 -9.04
CA ASP A 84 13.01 -23.69 -10.03
C ASP A 84 13.56 -24.84 -10.88
N SER A 85 14.87 -24.87 -11.14
CA SER A 85 15.48 -25.84 -12.07
C SER A 85 15.84 -27.16 -11.39
N THR A 86 16.32 -27.08 -10.16
CA THR A 86 16.80 -28.25 -9.40
C THR A 86 15.81 -28.74 -8.35
N HIS A 87 14.79 -27.95 -8.04
CA HIS A 87 13.82 -28.14 -6.97
C HIS A 87 14.47 -28.32 -5.58
N LYS A 88 15.69 -27.81 -5.43
CA LYS A 88 16.40 -27.81 -4.14
C LYS A 88 15.95 -26.65 -3.28
N ILE A 89 15.80 -26.93 -2.01
CA ILE A 89 15.51 -25.94 -0.98
C ILE A 89 16.78 -25.74 -0.14
N ILE A 90 17.19 -24.49 0.03
CA ILE A 90 18.37 -24.12 0.81
C ILE A 90 18.09 -22.90 1.70
N PRO A 91 18.69 -22.80 2.90
CA PRO A 91 18.69 -21.57 3.68
C PRO A 91 19.44 -20.45 2.95
N VAL A 92 18.92 -19.22 3.02
CA VAL A 92 19.53 -18.04 2.39
C VAL A 92 20.66 -17.52 3.32
N CYS A 93 21.79 -18.17 3.24
CA CYS A 93 22.97 -17.85 4.05
C CYS A 93 24.26 -18.15 3.30
N ALA A 94 25.07 -17.13 3.04
CA ALA A 94 26.37 -17.28 2.35
C ALA A 94 27.53 -17.64 3.28
N LYS A 95 27.30 -17.84 4.59
CA LYS A 95 28.37 -18.18 5.55
C LYS A 95 28.82 -19.63 5.36
N ALA A 96 30.10 -19.82 5.04
CA ALA A 96 30.71 -21.15 4.97
C ALA A 96 30.60 -21.87 6.33
N GLU A 97 30.35 -23.18 6.29
CA GLU A 97 30.24 -24.05 7.48
C GLU A 97 29.10 -23.66 8.45
N CYS A 98 28.14 -22.81 8.02
CA CYS A 98 26.98 -22.42 8.83
C CYS A 98 26.07 -23.63 9.03
N LYS A 99 25.69 -23.90 10.28
CA LYS A 99 24.76 -24.99 10.62
C LYS A 99 23.28 -24.54 10.55
N HIS A 100 23.05 -23.27 10.29
CA HIS A 100 21.72 -22.64 10.16
C HIS A 100 20.79 -22.84 11.37
N ASN A 101 21.36 -22.90 12.59
CA ASN A 101 20.63 -23.18 13.82
C ASN A 101 20.90 -22.16 14.94
N SER A 102 21.36 -20.98 14.60
CA SER A 102 21.62 -19.90 15.56
C SER A 102 21.34 -18.54 14.96
N SER A 103 21.16 -17.53 15.81
CA SER A 103 20.95 -16.13 15.42
C SER A 103 22.11 -15.53 14.61
N ASP A 104 23.28 -16.15 14.61
CA ASP A 104 24.40 -15.73 13.76
C ASP A 104 24.18 -16.09 12.27
N CYS A 105 23.23 -16.93 11.97
CA CYS A 105 22.89 -17.30 10.60
C CYS A 105 22.08 -16.20 9.93
N ASN A 106 22.46 -15.77 8.74
CA ASN A 106 21.73 -14.75 8.01
C ASN A 106 20.33 -15.19 7.55
N ALA A 107 20.08 -16.51 7.50
CA ALA A 107 18.77 -17.03 7.18
C ALA A 107 17.82 -17.09 8.40
N VAL A 108 18.32 -16.99 9.62
CA VAL A 108 17.49 -17.05 10.84
C VAL A 108 16.94 -15.66 11.15
N LEU A 109 15.64 -15.57 11.26
CA LEU A 109 14.87 -14.40 11.64
C LEU A 109 14.20 -14.70 12.99
N ASP A 110 14.47 -13.88 13.98
CA ASP A 110 13.90 -14.02 15.33
C ASP A 110 12.46 -13.47 15.42
N SER A 111 11.91 -13.42 16.60
CA SER A 111 10.53 -12.96 16.83
C SER A 111 10.26 -11.50 16.42
N SER A 112 11.29 -10.69 16.18
CA SER A 112 11.11 -9.33 15.66
C SER A 112 10.56 -9.31 14.23
N TYR A 113 10.55 -10.46 13.55
CA TYR A 113 10.05 -10.64 12.18
C TYR A 113 8.76 -11.48 12.08
N ASP A 114 8.08 -11.77 13.18
CA ASP A 114 6.96 -12.70 13.22
C ASP A 114 5.86 -12.41 12.20
N ASN A 115 5.53 -11.14 12.00
CA ASN A 115 4.51 -10.68 11.06
C ASN A 115 5.11 -10.06 9.78
N SER A 116 6.41 -10.22 9.57
CA SER A 116 7.10 -9.64 8.43
C SER A 116 6.54 -10.12 7.09
N PRO A 117 6.26 -9.21 6.15
CA PRO A 117 6.15 -9.58 4.74
C PRO A 117 7.52 -9.95 4.18
N LEU A 118 7.52 -10.66 3.07
CA LEU A 118 8.72 -10.94 2.27
C LEU A 118 8.51 -10.46 0.85
N HIS A 119 9.39 -9.61 0.36
CA HIS A 119 9.36 -9.12 -1.02
C HIS A 119 10.71 -9.33 -1.69
N TYR A 120 10.66 -9.56 -3.01
CA TYR A 120 11.84 -9.54 -3.88
C TYR A 120 11.70 -8.39 -4.86
N TYR A 121 12.63 -7.44 -4.81
CA TYR A 121 12.60 -6.27 -5.66
C TYR A 121 14.02 -5.92 -6.13
N LYS A 122 14.20 -5.80 -7.46
CA LYS A 122 15.46 -5.41 -8.11
C LYS A 122 16.70 -6.12 -7.53
N GLY A 123 16.60 -7.45 -7.38
CA GLY A 123 17.74 -8.28 -6.95
C GLY A 123 18.02 -8.33 -5.45
N SER A 124 17.15 -7.78 -4.64
CA SER A 124 17.25 -7.80 -3.17
C SER A 124 15.96 -8.29 -2.53
N LEU A 125 16.11 -8.83 -1.32
CA LEU A 125 14.98 -9.21 -0.48
C LEU A 125 14.70 -8.09 0.51
N TYR A 126 13.44 -7.92 0.85
CA TYR A 126 12.99 -6.94 1.83
C TYR A 126 12.05 -7.59 2.82
N VAL A 127 12.29 -7.30 4.08
CA VAL A 127 11.49 -7.74 5.24
C VAL A 127 11.27 -6.56 6.18
N VAL A 128 10.35 -6.72 7.11
CA VAL A 128 10.09 -5.74 8.16
C VAL A 128 10.41 -6.35 9.51
N LYS A 129 11.21 -5.67 10.32
CA LYS A 129 11.40 -6.03 11.72
C LYS A 129 10.79 -4.98 12.65
N VAL A 130 10.35 -5.40 13.83
CA VAL A 130 9.94 -4.49 14.91
C VAL A 130 11.04 -4.41 15.94
N GLU A 131 11.55 -3.23 16.16
CA GLU A 131 12.57 -2.96 17.16
C GLU A 131 12.24 -1.68 17.93
N GLY A 132 12.11 -1.78 19.25
CA GLY A 132 11.78 -0.64 20.10
C GLY A 132 10.43 0.02 19.79
N GLY A 133 9.43 -0.75 19.32
CA GLY A 133 8.11 -0.22 18.95
C GLY A 133 8.10 0.51 17.60
N MET A 134 9.11 0.28 16.75
CA MET A 134 9.25 0.86 15.42
C MET A 134 9.34 -0.24 14.36
N ALA A 135 8.50 -0.18 13.35
CA ALA A 135 8.64 -0.99 12.15
C ALA A 135 9.77 -0.46 11.28
N LYS A 136 10.73 -1.32 10.98
CA LYS A 136 11.92 -0.99 10.18
C LYS A 136 11.99 -1.85 8.93
N LEU A 137 12.25 -1.21 7.80
CA LEU A 137 12.53 -1.91 6.56
C LEU A 137 13.97 -2.41 6.57
N GLU A 138 14.17 -3.69 6.37
CA GLU A 138 15.48 -4.31 6.21
C GLU A 138 15.65 -4.86 4.80
N ARG A 139 16.82 -4.67 4.22
CA ARG A 139 17.24 -5.26 2.94
C ARG A 139 18.20 -6.42 3.21
N ILE A 140 17.96 -7.55 2.54
CA ILE A 140 18.80 -8.74 2.59
C ILE A 140 19.31 -9.03 1.17
N ALA A 141 20.62 -9.25 1.03
CA ALA A 141 21.18 -9.72 -0.24
C ALA A 141 20.57 -11.07 -0.62
N LYS A 142 20.29 -11.28 -1.91
CA LYS A 142 19.63 -12.48 -2.41
C LYS A 142 20.36 -13.81 -2.10
N ASP A 143 21.64 -13.75 -1.82
CA ASP A 143 22.48 -14.90 -1.38
C ASP A 143 22.65 -14.97 0.15
N GLY A 144 22.04 -14.06 0.90
CA GLY A 144 22.19 -13.97 2.35
C GLY A 144 23.56 -13.49 2.82
N SER A 145 24.35 -12.85 1.96
CA SER A 145 25.69 -12.36 2.33
C SER A 145 25.66 -11.13 3.23
N SER A 146 24.62 -10.31 3.13
CA SER A 146 24.44 -9.09 3.93
C SER A 146 22.99 -8.84 4.32
N ARG A 147 22.84 -8.10 5.41
CA ARG A 147 21.58 -7.54 5.92
C ARG A 147 21.85 -6.11 6.37
N GLU A 148 20.94 -5.20 6.07
CA GLU A 148 21.08 -3.80 6.43
C GLU A 148 19.72 -3.14 6.67
N ASP A 149 19.63 -2.29 7.67
CA ASP A 149 18.47 -1.44 7.89
C ASP A 149 18.42 -0.38 6.79
N VAL A 150 17.30 -0.28 6.11
CA VAL A 150 17.08 0.70 5.04
C VAL A 150 16.41 1.95 5.59
N ALA A 151 15.32 1.78 6.34
CA ALA A 151 14.51 2.91 6.81
C ALA A 151 13.68 2.55 8.04
N ASP A 152 13.47 3.55 8.91
CA ASP A 152 12.42 3.52 9.92
C ASP A 152 11.11 3.93 9.24
N LEU A 153 10.06 3.10 9.35
CA LEU A 153 8.79 3.31 8.66
C LEU A 153 7.80 4.10 9.54
N PHE A 154 7.26 3.46 10.55
CA PHE A 154 6.31 4.06 11.50
C PHE A 154 6.25 3.23 12.78
N ALA A 155 5.66 3.81 13.84
CA ALA A 155 5.46 3.11 15.10
C ALA A 155 4.51 1.91 14.89
N SER A 156 4.94 0.73 15.34
CA SER A 156 4.19 -0.51 15.25
C SER A 156 4.64 -1.46 16.35
N ASP A 157 3.68 -2.08 17.02
CA ASP A 157 3.95 -3.02 18.11
C ASP A 157 4.04 -4.47 17.59
N ASP A 158 3.43 -4.78 16.47
CA ASP A 158 3.30 -6.15 15.96
C ASP A 158 3.89 -6.38 14.56
N GLY A 159 4.27 -5.32 13.84
CA GLY A 159 4.89 -5.42 12.51
C GLY A 159 3.97 -5.89 11.40
N THR A 160 2.66 -5.79 11.55
CA THR A 160 1.70 -6.11 10.49
C THR A 160 1.70 -5.06 9.39
N VAL A 161 2.84 -4.93 8.73
CA VAL A 161 3.12 -3.92 7.70
C VAL A 161 2.91 -4.52 6.33
N SER A 162 2.23 -3.77 5.46
CA SER A 162 2.18 -4.05 4.02
C SER A 162 3.17 -3.14 3.29
N LEU A 163 3.83 -3.70 2.29
CA LEU A 163 4.80 -3.01 1.46
C LEU A 163 4.36 -3.06 0.00
N VAL A 164 4.48 -1.95 -0.70
CA VAL A 164 4.35 -1.87 -2.16
C VAL A 164 5.56 -1.14 -2.71
N PHE A 165 6.25 -1.76 -3.66
CA PHE A 165 7.41 -1.18 -4.32
C PHE A 165 6.97 -0.44 -5.57
N HIS A 166 7.45 0.77 -5.73
CA HIS A 166 7.16 1.61 -6.87
C HIS A 166 8.27 2.65 -7.05
N ASP A 167 8.84 2.69 -8.25
CA ASP A 167 9.83 3.68 -8.70
C ASP A 167 10.99 3.90 -7.70
N ASP A 168 11.69 2.79 -7.34
CA ASP A 168 12.80 2.76 -6.37
C ASP A 168 12.47 3.26 -4.96
N CYS A 169 11.18 3.28 -4.65
CA CYS A 169 10.66 3.56 -3.33
C CYS A 169 9.83 2.38 -2.81
N VAL A 170 9.68 2.31 -1.51
CA VAL A 170 8.68 1.45 -0.88
C VAL A 170 7.61 2.33 -0.23
N TYR A 171 6.36 1.92 -0.37
CA TYR A 171 5.22 2.52 0.30
C TYR A 171 4.71 1.53 1.32
N ALA A 172 4.82 1.92 2.58
CA ALA A 172 4.50 1.07 3.72
C ALA A 172 3.26 1.60 4.46
N TYR A 173 2.41 0.69 4.90
CA TYR A 173 1.24 1.02 5.70
C TYR A 173 0.90 -0.11 6.67
N ASP A 174 0.23 0.24 7.78
CA ASP A 174 -0.32 -0.74 8.70
C ASP A 174 -1.48 -1.48 8.02
N ARG A 175 -1.33 -2.77 7.86
CA ARG A 175 -2.29 -3.63 7.17
C ARG A 175 -3.60 -3.77 7.93
N ILE A 176 -3.54 -3.86 9.25
CA ILE A 176 -4.71 -4.05 10.09
C ILE A 176 -5.40 -2.72 10.35
N GLY A 177 -4.61 -1.66 10.55
CA GLY A 177 -5.12 -0.37 10.94
C GLY A 177 -5.93 -0.46 12.22
N HIS A 178 -6.90 0.42 12.34
CA HIS A 178 -7.82 0.45 13.49
C HIS A 178 -9.19 -0.15 13.16
N MET A 179 -9.26 -1.02 12.15
CA MET A 179 -10.52 -1.57 11.67
C MET A 179 -11.09 -2.59 12.64
N GLY A 180 -12.30 -2.34 13.12
CA GLY A 180 -13.00 -3.23 14.04
C GLY A 180 -12.51 -3.19 15.48
N ALA A 181 -11.58 -2.31 15.82
CA ALA A 181 -11.17 -2.10 17.20
C ALA A 181 -12.33 -1.53 18.01
N VAL A 182 -12.67 -2.17 19.13
CA VAL A 182 -13.72 -1.70 20.06
C VAL A 182 -13.39 -0.29 20.59
N GLU A 183 -12.12 0.06 20.59
CA GLU A 183 -11.57 1.34 21.07
C GLU A 183 -11.18 2.31 19.96
N SER A 184 -11.54 2.03 18.69
CA SER A 184 -11.24 2.94 17.59
C SER A 184 -11.85 4.32 17.82
N LYS A 185 -11.06 5.37 17.60
CA LYS A 185 -11.39 6.77 17.91
C LYS A 185 -11.39 7.62 16.65
N ASP A 186 -12.12 8.74 16.68
CA ASP A 186 -12.12 9.70 15.56
C ASP A 186 -10.75 10.34 15.31
N THR A 187 -9.83 10.25 16.30
CA THR A 187 -8.45 10.70 16.19
C THR A 187 -7.48 9.64 15.68
N ASP A 188 -7.95 8.41 15.46
CA ASP A 188 -7.13 7.36 14.87
C ASP A 188 -6.78 7.72 13.44
N LYS A 189 -5.60 7.34 13.02
CA LYS A 189 -5.03 7.76 11.75
C LYS A 189 -4.44 6.57 11.02
N VAL A 190 -4.81 6.43 9.75
CA VAL A 190 -4.10 5.52 8.82
C VAL A 190 -3.15 6.34 7.97
N VAL A 191 -1.95 5.82 7.75
CA VAL A 191 -0.88 6.51 7.02
C VAL A 191 -0.28 5.62 5.95
N ILE A 192 0.22 6.23 4.88
CA ILE A 192 1.17 5.61 3.97
C ILE A 192 2.49 6.38 4.08
N VAL A 193 3.54 5.67 4.42
CA VAL A 193 4.91 6.19 4.49
C VAL A 193 5.66 5.72 3.25
N LYS A 194 6.23 6.67 2.51
CA LYS A 194 7.18 6.43 1.43
C LYS A 194 8.59 6.39 2.02
N ALA A 195 9.37 5.37 1.66
CA ALA A 195 10.80 5.31 1.93
C ALA A 195 11.59 5.17 0.63
N GLU A 196 12.58 6.02 0.41
CA GLU A 196 13.51 5.96 -0.72
C GLU A 196 14.55 4.86 -0.47
N LEU A 197 14.62 3.85 -1.34
CA LEU A 197 15.50 2.68 -1.14
C LEU A 197 16.99 3.02 -1.23
N ALA A 198 17.33 4.14 -1.86
CA ALA A 198 18.72 4.55 -2.07
C ALA A 198 19.37 5.18 -0.81
N ASN A 199 18.59 5.82 0.05
CA ASN A 199 19.10 6.62 1.17
C ASN A 199 18.31 6.48 2.47
N GLY A 200 17.22 5.70 2.45
CA GLY A 200 16.37 5.45 3.60
C GLY A 200 15.51 6.64 4.05
N LYS A 201 15.45 7.72 3.25
CA LYS A 201 14.66 8.89 3.60
C LYS A 201 13.17 8.55 3.56
N THR A 202 12.47 8.86 4.65
CA THR A 202 11.04 8.61 4.79
C THR A 202 10.22 9.90 4.73
N SER A 203 8.99 9.78 4.26
CA SER A 203 8.00 10.84 4.28
C SER A 203 6.59 10.25 4.31
N GLU A 204 5.69 10.89 5.04
CA GLU A 204 4.27 10.59 4.95
C GLU A 204 3.72 11.16 3.64
N VAL A 205 3.12 10.32 2.80
CA VAL A 205 2.55 10.72 1.51
C VAL A 205 1.04 10.73 1.51
N PHE A 206 0.44 10.07 2.47
CA PHE A 206 -1.00 10.05 2.67
C PHE A 206 -1.33 9.81 4.13
N SER A 207 -2.39 10.47 4.61
CA SER A 207 -3.03 10.15 5.88
C SER A 207 -4.54 10.39 5.83
N TYR A 208 -5.24 9.61 6.62
CA TYR A 208 -6.68 9.74 6.81
C TYR A 208 -7.03 9.53 8.27
N GLU A 209 -7.66 10.53 8.88
CA GLU A 209 -8.10 10.49 10.28
C GLU A 209 -9.54 10.01 10.37
N GLY A 210 -9.86 9.32 11.44
CA GLY A 210 -11.21 8.85 11.78
C GLY A 210 -11.22 7.42 12.28
N ALA A 211 -12.26 7.09 13.04
CA ALA A 211 -12.46 5.75 13.57
C ALA A 211 -12.77 4.74 12.46
N ASN A 212 -12.36 3.50 12.68
CA ASN A 212 -12.66 2.35 11.83
C ASN A 212 -12.23 2.49 10.36
N ASN A 213 -11.11 3.15 10.12
CA ASN A 213 -10.49 3.24 8.80
C ASN A 213 -9.34 2.26 8.67
N ALA A 214 -9.15 1.70 7.49
CA ALA A 214 -7.99 0.89 7.16
C ALA A 214 -7.61 1.05 5.68
N ILE A 215 -6.33 0.91 5.37
CA ILE A 215 -5.87 0.77 4.00
C ILE A 215 -6.01 -0.71 3.65
N ASN A 216 -6.99 -1.01 2.80
CA ASN A 216 -7.31 -2.38 2.45
C ASN A 216 -6.29 -2.98 1.48
N GLU A 217 -5.84 -2.18 0.53
CA GLU A 217 -4.92 -2.61 -0.51
C GLU A 217 -4.22 -1.42 -1.14
N ALA A 218 -2.95 -1.60 -1.53
CA ALA A 218 -2.23 -0.69 -2.39
C ALA A 218 -1.57 -1.45 -3.54
N ARG A 219 -1.51 -0.83 -4.73
CA ARG A 219 -0.94 -1.40 -5.96
C ARG A 219 -0.18 -0.36 -6.75
N SER A 220 1.00 -0.76 -7.21
CA SER A 220 1.72 -0.07 -8.27
C SER A 220 1.17 -0.50 -9.63
N PHE A 221 0.88 0.45 -10.51
CA PHE A 221 0.42 0.19 -11.86
C PHE A 221 0.84 1.34 -12.80
N GLY A 222 1.67 1.03 -13.78
CA GLY A 222 2.31 2.02 -14.62
C GLY A 222 3.21 2.94 -13.78
N ASP A 223 3.01 4.23 -13.92
CA ASP A 223 3.71 5.30 -13.17
C ASP A 223 2.94 5.79 -11.94
N LYS A 224 1.94 5.03 -11.49
CA LYS A 224 1.03 5.43 -10.42
C LYS A 224 0.90 4.40 -9.32
N LEU A 225 0.67 4.89 -8.10
CA LEU A 225 0.29 4.09 -6.95
C LEU A 225 -1.20 4.27 -6.66
N PHE A 226 -1.94 3.17 -6.68
CA PHE A 226 -3.34 3.13 -6.28
C PHE A 226 -3.48 2.50 -4.91
N PHE A 227 -4.37 3.04 -4.09
CA PHE A 227 -4.70 2.45 -2.80
C PHE A 227 -6.18 2.61 -2.45
N LEU A 228 -6.68 1.60 -1.78
CA LEU A 228 -8.07 1.47 -1.41
C LEU A 228 -8.20 1.62 0.10
N ILE A 229 -8.97 2.64 0.53
CA ILE A 229 -9.31 2.81 1.94
C ILE A 229 -10.71 2.31 2.17
N ASN A 230 -10.88 1.57 3.25
CA ASN A 230 -12.16 1.15 3.71
C ASN A 230 -12.55 1.96 4.98
N HIS A 231 -13.79 2.36 5.00
CA HIS A 231 -14.43 3.08 6.11
C HIS A 231 -15.57 2.23 6.63
N ASN A 232 -15.53 1.90 7.91
CA ASN A 232 -16.59 1.16 8.55
C ASN A 232 -17.33 2.08 9.53
N SER A 233 -18.64 2.20 9.37
CA SER A 233 -19.51 2.74 10.41
C SER A 233 -20.28 1.60 11.05
N ILE A 234 -20.24 1.53 12.38
CA ILE A 234 -20.92 0.47 13.14
C ILE A 234 -22.07 1.10 13.91
N ASP A 235 -23.28 0.67 13.59
CA ASP A 235 -24.45 0.97 14.41
C ASP A 235 -24.40 0.08 15.67
N LYS A 236 -24.20 0.72 16.82
CA LYS A 236 -24.04 0.01 18.10
C LYS A 236 -25.36 -0.56 18.63
N GLU A 237 -26.53 -0.09 18.15
CA GLU A 237 -27.83 -0.58 18.60
C GLU A 237 -28.23 -1.82 17.81
N THR A 238 -28.01 -1.80 16.49
CA THR A 238 -28.39 -2.89 15.59
C THR A 238 -27.25 -3.87 15.33
N LEU A 239 -26.00 -3.54 15.73
CA LEU A 239 -24.77 -4.27 15.43
C LEU A 239 -24.56 -4.48 13.91
N THR A 240 -25.09 -3.57 13.10
CA THR A 240 -24.88 -3.59 11.66
C THR A 240 -23.69 -2.72 11.30
N ALA A 241 -22.87 -3.20 10.34
CA ALA A 241 -21.75 -2.43 9.81
C ALA A 241 -22.08 -1.97 8.38
N ASP A 242 -21.86 -0.69 8.11
CA ASP A 242 -21.85 -0.12 6.77
C ASP A 242 -20.39 0.08 6.35
N VAL A 243 -20.01 -0.52 5.21
CA VAL A 243 -18.64 -0.52 4.70
C VAL A 243 -18.57 0.29 3.42
N ASN A 244 -17.80 1.36 3.45
CA ASN A 244 -17.58 2.23 2.30
C ASN A 244 -16.12 2.15 1.86
N TYR A 245 -15.90 2.09 0.54
CA TYR A 245 -14.56 2.07 -0.06
C TYR A 245 -14.28 3.35 -0.82
N LYS A 246 -13.04 3.86 -0.68
CA LYS A 246 -12.54 4.99 -1.46
C LYS A 246 -11.24 4.61 -2.13
N LEU A 247 -11.19 4.76 -3.45
CA LEU A 247 -9.98 4.55 -4.24
C LEU A 247 -9.25 5.88 -4.43
N TYR A 248 -7.96 5.87 -4.13
CA TYR A 248 -7.05 6.98 -4.30
C TYR A 248 -5.98 6.63 -5.32
N CYS A 249 -5.43 7.67 -5.97
CA CYS A 249 -4.29 7.57 -6.87
C CYS A 249 -3.24 8.60 -6.42
N TYR A 250 -2.01 8.16 -6.29
CA TYR A 250 -0.83 8.97 -6.02
C TYR A 250 0.07 8.95 -7.24
N ASP A 251 0.52 10.16 -7.65
CA ASP A 251 1.44 10.42 -8.77
C ASP A 251 2.84 10.74 -8.26
#